data_886a83db7701150e6a2bf3bdd879b66b
#
_entry.id   886a83db7701150e6a2bf3bdd879b66b
#
_cell.length_a   1.000
_cell.length_b   1.000
_cell.length_c   1.000
_cell.angle_alpha   90.00
_cell.angle_beta   90.00
_cell.angle_gamma   90.00
#
_symmetry.space_group_name_H-M   'P 1'
#
loop_
_entity.id
_entity.type
_entity.pdbx_description
1 polymer ?
#
loop_
_entity_poly.entity_id
_entity_poly.type
_entity_poly.pdbx_seq_one_letter_code
_entity_poly.pdbx_strand_id
1 'polypeptide(L)'
;MVKKRFYWKTVFKNISQSKGRFFSIFMIIFLGAAVFSGLRNTPYTMAASADAYLNSHNYADLTYIATLGFSDEDVAKVRKLKGVKKVVPCYQFDALFAHKDGKSGVTVYSQEKYEKSMLDRPELLKGRYPKKENECIIDVNLGKYNYKLGHTIELSNDNGTKTYKIVGIVNDPRYISNVDRGTNTLGDGTNSGFVEVLNEGARELGLNKKVAELRNNDHLYTSLLVDVEGTEKYNMFTSDYDNLIETVNTRVKSMLSEEMSDQYDQLTGDMQSQLDDAKKQYEEGYQEYKHNLDSFNSQISQGKIKLAEARIQFYEQKKIYLKKAAQVSNATQQ
;
A
#
# COMPACT_ATOMS: atom_id res chain seq x y z
N MET A 1 -43.45 -2.98 67.66
CA MET A 1 -42.16 -2.30 67.33
C MET A 1 -41.01 -2.68 68.26
N VAL A 2 -41.20 -3.12 69.45
CA VAL A 2 -40.16 -3.44 70.46
C VAL A 2 -39.27 -4.63 70.05
N LYS A 3 -39.84 -5.68 69.41
CA LYS A 3 -39.08 -6.90 68.98
C LYS A 3 -37.97 -6.63 67.95
N LYS A 4 -38.15 -5.70 66.99
CA LYS A 4 -37.13 -5.37 65.97
C LYS A 4 -35.87 -4.69 66.53
N ARG A 5 -36.10 -3.80 67.53
CA ARG A 5 -34.98 -3.05 68.15
C ARG A 5 -34.11 -3.96 69.05
N PHE A 6 -34.71 -4.96 69.69
CA PHE A 6 -33.99 -5.93 70.48
C PHE A 6 -33.18 -6.89 69.66
N TYR A 7 -33.75 -7.34 68.53
CA TYR A 7 -33.02 -8.17 67.52
C TYR A 7 -31.74 -7.50 67.02
N TRP A 8 -31.83 -6.27 66.53
CA TRP A 8 -30.65 -5.53 66.05
C TRP A 8 -29.62 -5.30 67.17
N LYS A 9 -30.02 -5.03 68.37
CA LYS A 9 -29.13 -4.87 69.54
C LYS A 9 -28.35 -6.17 69.81
N THR A 10 -29.00 -7.33 69.72
CA THR A 10 -28.37 -8.65 69.87
C THR A 10 -27.41 -8.95 68.75
N VAL A 11 -27.75 -8.63 67.49
CA VAL A 11 -26.88 -8.80 66.32
C VAL A 11 -25.60 -7.96 66.44
N PHE A 12 -25.75 -6.68 66.83
CA PHE A 12 -24.59 -5.80 67.04
C PHE A 12 -23.69 -6.25 68.17
N LYS A 13 -24.32 -6.77 69.27
CA LYS A 13 -23.59 -7.33 70.43
C LYS A 13 -22.75 -8.56 69.98
N ASN A 14 -23.32 -9.47 69.20
CA ASN A 14 -22.65 -10.67 68.72
C ASN A 14 -21.50 -10.32 67.79
N ILE A 15 -21.72 -9.35 66.88
CA ILE A 15 -20.65 -8.83 66.00
C ILE A 15 -19.52 -8.22 66.84
N SER A 16 -19.82 -7.44 67.84
CA SER A 16 -18.83 -6.81 68.75
C SER A 16 -18.04 -7.81 69.59
N GLN A 17 -18.63 -8.98 69.91
CA GLN A 17 -17.92 -10.05 70.62
C GLN A 17 -17.04 -10.92 69.78
N SER A 18 -17.30 -10.98 68.45
CA SER A 18 -16.51 -11.79 67.47
C SER A 18 -15.99 -10.97 66.31
N LYS A 19 -15.45 -9.77 66.55
CA LYS A 19 -15.01 -8.78 65.57
C LYS A 19 -14.07 -9.37 64.50
N GLY A 20 -13.07 -10.16 64.89
CA GLY A 20 -12.13 -10.78 63.97
C GLY A 20 -12.77 -11.69 62.94
N ARG A 21 -13.70 -12.59 63.40
CA ARG A 21 -14.40 -13.51 62.51
C ARG A 21 -15.36 -12.76 61.57
N PHE A 22 -16.09 -11.79 62.10
CA PHE A 22 -16.99 -10.94 61.33
C PHE A 22 -16.20 -10.18 60.22
N PHE A 23 -15.09 -9.55 60.61
CA PHE A 23 -14.30 -8.76 59.70
C PHE A 23 -13.64 -9.63 58.59
N SER A 24 -13.19 -10.83 58.94
CA SER A 24 -12.64 -11.77 57.94
C SER A 24 -13.66 -12.18 56.88
N ILE A 25 -14.89 -12.55 57.33
CA ILE A 25 -15.96 -12.94 56.40
C ILE A 25 -16.39 -11.73 55.56
N PHE A 26 -16.56 -10.56 56.20
CA PHE A 26 -16.88 -9.32 55.51
C PHE A 26 -15.85 -8.98 54.43
N MET A 27 -14.55 -9.07 54.75
CA MET A 27 -13.47 -8.78 53.81
C MET A 27 -13.45 -9.75 52.63
N ILE A 28 -13.70 -11.03 52.83
CA ILE A 28 -13.80 -12.01 51.77
C ILE A 28 -14.94 -11.67 50.81
N ILE A 29 -16.13 -11.39 51.34
CA ILE A 29 -17.29 -11.01 50.53
C ILE A 29 -17.05 -9.67 49.83
N PHE A 30 -16.50 -8.69 50.53
CA PHE A 30 -16.17 -7.38 50.00
C PHE A 30 -15.18 -7.47 48.85
N LEU A 31 -14.07 -8.21 49.02
CA LEU A 31 -13.07 -8.45 47.97
C LEU A 31 -13.68 -9.15 46.75
N GLY A 32 -14.50 -10.18 46.97
CA GLY A 32 -15.19 -10.87 45.89
C GLY A 32 -16.11 -9.92 45.10
N ALA A 33 -16.91 -9.13 45.80
CA ALA A 33 -17.79 -8.15 45.16
C ALA A 33 -17.03 -7.04 44.47
N ALA A 34 -15.95 -6.54 45.07
CA ALA A 34 -15.10 -5.48 44.47
C ALA A 34 -14.40 -5.96 43.19
N VAL A 35 -13.79 -7.16 43.23
CA VAL A 35 -13.14 -7.76 42.06
C VAL A 35 -14.16 -8.02 40.95
N PHE A 36 -15.31 -8.63 41.28
CA PHE A 36 -16.35 -8.88 40.30
C PHE A 36 -16.89 -7.60 39.66
N SER A 37 -17.17 -6.58 40.47
CA SER A 37 -17.62 -5.28 39.97
C SER A 37 -16.58 -4.58 39.12
N GLY A 38 -15.31 -4.61 39.54
CA GLY A 38 -14.19 -4.06 38.78
C GLY A 38 -14.04 -4.73 37.40
N LEU A 39 -13.96 -6.05 37.37
CA LEU A 39 -13.84 -6.82 36.12
C LEU A 39 -15.02 -6.57 35.17
N ARG A 40 -16.25 -6.50 35.70
CA ARG A 40 -17.45 -6.25 34.88
C ARG A 40 -17.45 -4.85 34.24
N ASN A 41 -16.95 -3.84 34.95
CA ASN A 41 -16.95 -2.46 34.46
C ASN A 41 -15.73 -2.11 33.55
N THR A 42 -14.64 -2.88 33.63
CA THR A 42 -13.42 -2.63 32.90
C THR A 42 -13.66 -2.48 31.38
N PRO A 43 -14.38 -3.39 30.67
CA PRO A 43 -14.60 -3.28 29.23
C PRO A 43 -15.32 -1.97 28.85
N TYR A 44 -16.34 -1.57 29.63
CA TYR A 44 -17.10 -0.34 29.36
C TYR A 44 -16.24 0.91 29.54
N THR A 45 -15.41 0.92 30.58
CA THR A 45 -14.52 2.05 30.84
C THR A 45 -13.42 2.15 29.78
N MET A 46 -12.88 1.01 29.37
CA MET A 46 -11.88 0.97 28.29
C MET A 46 -12.48 1.44 26.97
N ALA A 47 -13.67 0.93 26.60
CA ALA A 47 -14.37 1.36 25.38
C ALA A 47 -14.67 2.86 25.39
N ALA A 48 -15.18 3.40 26.51
CA ALA A 48 -15.45 4.84 26.63
C ALA A 48 -14.18 5.69 26.54
N SER A 49 -13.08 5.23 27.13
CA SER A 49 -11.78 5.95 27.06
C SER A 49 -11.19 5.91 25.65
N ALA A 50 -11.27 4.76 24.98
CA ALA A 50 -10.81 4.61 23.60
C ALA A 50 -11.65 5.46 22.64
N ASP A 51 -12.97 5.42 22.78
CA ASP A 51 -13.89 6.25 22.00
C ASP A 51 -13.57 7.75 22.16
N ALA A 52 -13.42 8.23 23.37
CA ALA A 52 -13.06 9.61 23.65
C ALA A 52 -11.70 10.00 23.03
N TYR A 53 -10.72 9.11 23.09
CA TYR A 53 -9.41 9.32 22.47
C TYR A 53 -9.51 9.41 20.94
N LEU A 54 -10.13 8.42 20.30
CA LEU A 54 -10.29 8.35 18.84
C LEU A 54 -11.08 9.55 18.30
N ASN A 55 -12.20 9.90 18.94
CA ASN A 55 -13.00 11.08 18.59
C ASN A 55 -12.21 12.39 18.73
N SER A 56 -11.37 12.52 19.76
CA SER A 56 -10.54 13.72 19.97
C SER A 56 -9.49 13.92 18.86
N HIS A 57 -9.16 12.84 18.13
CA HIS A 57 -8.21 12.83 17.02
C HIS A 57 -8.88 12.76 15.64
N ASN A 58 -10.22 12.88 15.59
CA ASN A 58 -11.03 12.76 14.35
C ASN A 58 -10.68 11.46 13.59
N TYR A 59 -10.71 10.34 14.30
CA TYR A 59 -10.41 9.04 13.69
C TYR A 59 -11.38 8.76 12.54
N ALA A 60 -10.85 8.35 11.38
CA ALA A 60 -11.66 8.08 10.20
C ALA A 60 -12.53 6.84 10.44
N ASP A 61 -13.82 6.94 10.12
CA ASP A 61 -14.76 5.83 10.29
C ASP A 61 -14.51 4.70 9.30
N LEU A 62 -14.07 5.03 8.07
CA LEU A 62 -13.77 4.08 7.01
C LEU A 62 -12.49 4.48 6.29
N THR A 63 -11.68 3.47 5.94
CA THR A 63 -10.49 3.64 5.11
C THR A 63 -10.57 2.68 3.92
N TYR A 64 -10.47 3.21 2.71
CA TYR A 64 -10.41 2.44 1.48
C TYR A 64 -9.02 2.53 0.87
N ILE A 65 -8.52 1.39 0.40
CA ILE A 65 -7.22 1.30 -0.28
C ILE A 65 -7.47 0.67 -1.65
N ALA A 66 -6.92 1.25 -2.71
CA ALA A 66 -7.06 0.74 -4.06
C ALA A 66 -5.69 0.59 -4.76
N THR A 67 -5.46 -0.58 -5.34
CA THR A 67 -4.25 -0.87 -6.11
C THR A 67 -4.18 -0.04 -7.41
N LEU A 68 -5.34 0.18 -8.05
CA LEU A 68 -5.45 1.03 -9.25
C LEU A 68 -5.54 2.52 -8.92
N GLY A 69 -5.56 2.86 -7.63
CA GLY A 69 -5.71 4.23 -7.14
C GLY A 69 -7.10 4.81 -7.36
N PHE A 70 -7.36 5.93 -6.69
CA PHE A 70 -8.58 6.72 -6.79
C PHE A 70 -8.29 8.02 -7.53
N SER A 71 -9.10 8.34 -8.54
CA SER A 71 -9.04 9.64 -9.22
C SER A 71 -9.79 10.72 -8.45
N ASP A 72 -9.61 11.97 -8.84
CA ASP A 72 -10.40 13.09 -8.30
C ASP A 72 -11.90 12.91 -8.57
N GLU A 73 -12.26 12.24 -9.68
CA GLU A 73 -13.65 11.91 -10.01
C GLU A 73 -14.24 10.89 -9.03
N ASP A 74 -13.49 9.81 -8.71
CA ASP A 74 -13.89 8.82 -7.73
C ASP A 74 -14.10 9.47 -6.35
N VAL A 75 -13.19 10.35 -5.94
CA VAL A 75 -13.32 11.14 -4.71
C VAL A 75 -14.58 12.00 -4.71
N ALA A 76 -14.87 12.66 -5.83
CA ALA A 76 -16.06 13.50 -5.96
C ALA A 76 -17.36 12.69 -5.94
N LYS A 77 -17.36 11.48 -6.51
CA LYS A 77 -18.49 10.54 -6.44
C LYS A 77 -18.74 10.09 -5.00
N VAL A 78 -17.69 9.66 -4.26
CA VAL A 78 -17.82 9.26 -2.85
C VAL A 78 -18.35 10.40 -1.99
N ARG A 79 -17.86 11.63 -2.18
CA ARG A 79 -18.34 12.82 -1.44
C ARG A 79 -19.83 13.10 -1.57
N LYS A 80 -20.46 12.70 -2.68
CA LYS A 80 -21.89 12.92 -2.96
C LYS A 80 -22.79 11.82 -2.38
N LEU A 81 -22.24 10.73 -1.88
CA LEU A 81 -23.02 9.61 -1.33
C LEU A 81 -23.72 10.03 -0.04
N LYS A 82 -24.96 9.61 0.10
CA LYS A 82 -25.75 9.86 1.30
C LYS A 82 -25.12 9.19 2.52
N GLY A 83 -24.88 9.96 3.58
CA GLY A 83 -24.28 9.51 4.83
C GLY A 83 -22.77 9.73 4.88
N VAL A 84 -22.15 10.22 3.83
CA VAL A 84 -20.74 10.63 3.81
C VAL A 84 -20.64 12.09 4.22
N LYS A 85 -19.92 12.38 5.29
CA LYS A 85 -19.71 13.74 5.81
C LYS A 85 -18.44 14.37 5.25
N LYS A 86 -17.35 13.61 5.18
CA LYS A 86 -16.06 14.09 4.67
C LYS A 86 -15.29 12.96 3.99
N VAL A 87 -14.58 13.27 2.91
CA VAL A 87 -13.65 12.36 2.23
C VAL A 87 -12.33 13.07 2.03
N VAL A 88 -11.25 12.42 2.46
CA VAL A 88 -9.88 12.91 2.34
C VAL A 88 -9.08 11.92 1.51
N PRO A 89 -8.68 12.30 0.29
CA PRO A 89 -7.77 11.50 -0.52
C PRO A 89 -6.35 11.64 0.02
N CYS A 90 -5.65 10.50 0.12
CA CYS A 90 -4.30 10.45 0.64
C CYS A 90 -3.51 9.30 0.01
N TYR A 91 -2.23 9.22 0.35
CA TYR A 91 -1.36 8.10 0.00
C TYR A 91 -1.10 7.26 1.25
N GLN A 92 -1.21 5.96 1.08
CA GLN A 92 -0.76 4.96 2.06
C GLN A 92 0.06 3.93 1.31
N PHE A 93 1.30 3.73 1.71
CA PHE A 93 2.21 2.78 1.09
C PHE A 93 3.31 2.38 2.06
N ASP A 94 3.94 1.26 1.77
CA ASP A 94 5.09 0.78 2.51
C ASP A 94 6.39 1.32 1.92
N ALA A 95 7.37 1.55 2.78
CA ALA A 95 8.72 1.98 2.42
C ALA A 95 9.76 1.37 3.35
N LEU A 96 10.99 1.31 2.89
CA LEU A 96 12.16 0.96 3.70
C LEU A 96 12.89 2.22 4.11
N PHE A 97 13.40 2.24 5.35
CA PHE A 97 14.34 3.24 5.83
C PHE A 97 15.64 2.59 6.28
N ALA A 98 16.77 3.29 6.08
CA ALA A 98 18.08 2.81 6.48
C ALA A 98 18.36 3.12 7.95
N HIS A 99 19.00 2.21 8.67
CA HIS A 99 19.51 2.42 10.01
C HIS A 99 20.84 1.67 10.18
N LYS A 100 21.49 1.82 11.36
CA LYS A 100 22.83 1.30 11.60
C LYS A 100 22.97 -0.21 11.31
N ASP A 101 21.91 -0.99 11.59
CA ASP A 101 21.93 -2.45 11.49
C ASP A 101 21.29 -2.98 10.20
N GLY A 102 20.96 -2.10 9.24
CA GLY A 102 20.36 -2.47 7.95
C GLY A 102 19.21 -1.58 7.51
N LYS A 103 18.19 -2.20 6.92
CA LYS A 103 16.94 -1.52 6.51
C LYS A 103 15.75 -2.19 7.21
N SER A 104 14.77 -1.38 7.59
CA SER A 104 13.50 -1.85 8.17
C SER A 104 12.31 -1.21 7.48
N GLY A 105 11.16 -1.89 7.53
CA GLY A 105 9.91 -1.40 6.97
C GLY A 105 9.23 -0.35 7.83
N VAL A 106 8.62 0.64 7.17
CA VAL A 106 7.67 1.61 7.75
C VAL A 106 6.48 1.77 6.83
N THR A 107 5.31 2.06 7.39
CA THR A 107 4.16 2.50 6.61
C THR A 107 4.18 4.02 6.51
N VAL A 108 4.01 4.52 5.30
CA VAL A 108 3.94 5.97 5.03
C VAL A 108 2.49 6.36 4.83
N TYR A 109 2.06 7.37 5.56
CA TYR A 109 0.75 8.01 5.41
C TYR A 109 0.93 9.44 4.93
N SER A 110 -0.04 9.95 4.22
CA SER A 110 -0.02 11.34 3.82
C SER A 110 -1.31 12.07 4.14
N GLN A 111 -1.22 13.40 4.16
CA GLN A 111 -2.33 14.31 4.36
C GLN A 111 -2.19 15.49 3.42
N GLU A 112 -3.33 16.05 2.97
CA GLU A 112 -3.30 17.28 2.18
C GLU A 112 -2.71 18.44 3.01
N LYS A 113 -3.15 18.57 4.25
CA LYS A 113 -2.67 19.57 5.22
C LYS A 113 -2.90 19.11 6.65
N TYR A 114 -2.07 19.63 7.56
CA TYR A 114 -2.18 19.34 9.00
C TYR A 114 -2.94 20.48 9.70
N GLU A 115 -4.20 20.23 10.03
CA GLU A 115 -5.10 21.14 10.75
C GLU A 115 -5.94 20.41 11.80
N LYS A 116 -6.65 21.12 12.66
CA LYS A 116 -7.47 20.50 13.73
C LYS A 116 -8.59 19.62 13.20
N SER A 117 -9.09 19.93 12.03
CA SER A 117 -10.20 19.23 11.38
C SER A 117 -9.76 18.06 10.50
N MET A 118 -8.45 17.76 10.41
CA MET A 118 -7.96 16.61 9.64
C MET A 118 -8.43 15.29 10.26
N LEU A 119 -8.64 14.29 9.43
CA LEU A 119 -8.93 12.92 9.87
C LEU A 119 -7.62 12.24 10.30
N ASP A 120 -7.74 11.26 11.20
CA ASP A 120 -6.62 10.52 11.77
C ASP A 120 -5.50 11.44 12.30
N ARG A 121 -5.89 12.51 13.01
CA ARG A 121 -4.95 13.53 13.45
C ARG A 121 -3.96 12.97 14.46
N PRO A 122 -2.64 12.90 14.14
CA PRO A 122 -1.64 12.41 15.06
C PRO A 122 -1.47 13.35 16.26
N GLU A 123 -1.14 12.80 17.41
CA GLU A 123 -0.80 13.55 18.62
C GLU A 123 0.65 14.02 18.55
N LEU A 124 0.87 15.33 18.50
CA LEU A 124 2.21 15.90 18.44
C LEU A 124 2.89 15.85 19.80
N LEU A 125 3.91 15.01 19.96
CA LEU A 125 4.70 14.91 21.18
C LEU A 125 5.85 15.94 21.23
N LYS A 126 6.51 16.16 20.09
CA LYS A 126 7.64 17.09 19.96
C LYS A 126 7.70 17.71 18.58
N GLY A 127 8.15 18.96 18.48
CA GLY A 127 8.35 19.64 17.21
C GLY A 127 7.07 20.29 16.67
N ARG A 128 6.81 20.12 15.38
CA ARG A 128 5.66 20.68 14.67
C ARG A 128 5.21 19.77 13.53
N TYR A 129 4.03 20.03 12.99
CA TYR A 129 3.56 19.38 11.76
C TYR A 129 4.32 19.85 10.51
N PRO A 130 4.37 19.00 9.44
CA PRO A 130 4.96 19.35 8.16
C PRO A 130 4.25 20.55 7.52
N LYS A 131 5.04 21.39 6.84
CA LYS A 131 4.55 22.53 6.05
C LYS A 131 5.07 22.52 4.62
N LYS A 132 6.05 21.65 4.32
CA LYS A 132 6.70 21.52 3.02
C LYS A 132 6.71 20.05 2.61
N GLU A 133 6.75 19.80 1.32
CA GLU A 133 6.76 18.45 0.73
C GLU A 133 7.93 17.55 1.14
N ASN A 134 9.06 18.17 1.53
CA ASN A 134 10.26 17.47 2.01
C ASN A 134 10.36 17.39 3.54
N GLU A 135 9.28 17.66 4.27
CA GLU A 135 9.18 17.53 5.72
C GLU A 135 8.32 16.32 6.08
N CYS A 136 8.66 15.67 7.19
CA CYS A 136 7.88 14.57 7.74
C CYS A 136 7.76 14.65 9.26
N ILE A 137 6.77 13.98 9.78
CA ILE A 137 6.67 13.58 11.19
C ILE A 137 6.82 12.07 11.29
N ILE A 138 7.35 11.59 12.40
CA ILE A 138 7.67 10.18 12.57
C ILE A 138 7.05 9.63 13.86
N ASP A 139 6.78 8.34 13.84
CA ASP A 139 6.41 7.55 15.01
C ASP A 139 7.47 7.69 16.11
N VAL A 140 7.03 7.87 17.34
CA VAL A 140 7.90 7.87 18.53
C VAL A 140 8.78 6.61 18.61
N ASN A 141 8.33 5.47 18.12
CA ASN A 141 9.07 4.21 18.10
C ASN A 141 10.32 4.24 17.20
N LEU A 142 10.36 5.12 16.20
CA LEU A 142 11.56 5.26 15.36
C LEU A 142 12.74 5.90 16.12
N GLY A 143 12.48 6.44 17.31
CA GLY A 143 13.53 6.90 18.23
C GLY A 143 14.54 5.80 18.64
N LYS A 144 14.12 4.52 18.64
CA LYS A 144 15.01 3.36 18.90
C LYS A 144 16.13 3.23 17.86
N TYR A 145 15.91 3.72 16.64
CA TYR A 145 16.89 3.78 15.55
C TYR A 145 17.69 5.09 15.52
N ASN A 146 17.62 5.86 16.61
CA ASN A 146 18.31 7.16 16.77
C ASN A 146 17.81 8.29 15.84
N TYR A 147 16.61 8.18 15.28
CA TYR A 147 15.97 9.28 14.58
C TYR A 147 15.44 10.35 15.56
N LYS A 148 15.75 11.61 15.29
CA LYS A 148 15.42 12.76 16.16
C LYS A 148 14.99 13.95 15.32
N LEU A 149 14.38 14.94 15.97
CA LEU A 149 14.06 16.22 15.33
C LEU A 149 15.28 16.84 14.63
N GLY A 150 15.05 17.31 13.42
CA GLY A 150 16.07 17.94 12.58
C GLY A 150 16.92 16.97 11.76
N HIS A 151 16.91 15.67 12.06
CA HIS A 151 17.54 14.66 11.23
C HIS A 151 16.78 14.51 9.91
N THR A 152 17.41 13.86 8.96
CA THR A 152 16.78 13.39 7.71
C THR A 152 16.51 11.89 7.80
N ILE A 153 15.43 11.45 7.17
CA ILE A 153 15.12 10.06 6.94
C ILE A 153 14.98 9.82 5.44
N GLU A 154 15.65 8.81 4.93
CA GLU A 154 15.55 8.37 3.55
C GLU A 154 14.57 7.21 3.48
N LEU A 155 13.53 7.35 2.67
CA LEU A 155 12.53 6.33 2.40
C LEU A 155 12.69 5.81 0.97
N SER A 156 12.65 4.49 0.81
CA SER A 156 12.79 3.84 -0.48
C SER A 156 11.76 2.72 -0.68
N ASN A 157 11.25 2.59 -1.90
CA ASN A 157 10.42 1.49 -2.36
C ASN A 157 10.65 1.27 -3.87
N ASP A 158 9.82 0.44 -4.53
CA ASP A 158 9.95 0.13 -5.96
C ASP A 158 9.78 1.36 -6.88
N ASN A 159 9.14 2.44 -6.40
CA ASN A 159 8.94 3.67 -7.17
C ASN A 159 10.16 4.62 -7.10
N GLY A 160 11.06 4.43 -6.13
CA GLY A 160 12.27 5.25 -5.99
C GLY A 160 12.71 5.47 -4.53
N THR A 161 13.43 6.56 -4.35
CA THR A 161 13.98 6.96 -3.04
C THR A 161 13.78 8.45 -2.84
N LYS A 162 13.32 8.85 -1.65
CA LYS A 162 13.11 10.25 -1.28
C LYS A 162 13.55 10.53 0.15
N THR A 163 14.16 11.69 0.37
CA THR A 163 14.66 12.12 1.67
C THR A 163 13.77 13.20 2.26
N TYR A 164 13.40 13.02 3.53
CA TYR A 164 12.57 13.96 4.27
C TYR A 164 13.30 14.47 5.52
N LYS A 165 13.03 15.70 5.89
CA LYS A 165 13.48 16.29 7.15
C LYS A 165 12.45 16.02 8.24
N ILE A 166 12.88 15.44 9.36
CA ILE A 166 12.04 15.18 10.52
C ILE A 166 11.77 16.47 11.26
N VAL A 167 10.51 16.92 11.27
CA VAL A 167 10.07 18.15 11.92
C VAL A 167 9.18 17.91 13.14
N GLY A 168 8.69 16.69 13.33
CA GLY A 168 7.88 16.30 14.48
C GLY A 168 8.00 14.84 14.83
N ILE A 169 7.71 14.52 16.10
CA ILE A 169 7.59 13.17 16.64
C ILE A 169 6.19 13.05 17.22
N VAL A 170 5.48 11.98 16.84
CA VAL A 170 4.04 11.82 17.10
C VAL A 170 3.68 10.44 17.60
N ASN A 171 2.53 10.35 18.27
CA ASN A 171 1.69 9.15 18.34
C ASN A 171 0.56 9.27 17.31
N ASP A 172 0.03 8.14 16.86
CA ASP A 172 -1.04 8.11 15.87
C ASP A 172 -2.22 7.30 16.41
N PRO A 173 -3.47 7.80 16.29
CA PRO A 173 -4.65 7.10 16.78
C PRO A 173 -4.91 5.74 16.13
N ARG A 174 -4.35 5.50 14.94
CA ARG A 174 -4.38 4.18 14.27
C ARG A 174 -3.60 3.10 15.04
N TYR A 175 -2.70 3.50 15.93
CA TYR A 175 -1.80 2.62 16.68
C TYR A 175 -1.98 2.80 18.19
N ILE A 176 -3.06 2.24 18.74
CA ILE A 176 -3.33 2.28 20.18
C ILE A 176 -2.26 1.48 20.96
N SER A 177 -1.75 0.40 20.39
CA SER A 177 -0.68 -0.39 20.98
C SER A 177 0.70 0.22 20.70
N ASN A 178 1.53 0.33 21.73
CA ASN A 178 2.91 0.78 21.57
C ASN A 178 3.87 -0.33 21.10
N VAL A 179 3.43 -1.58 21.08
CA VAL A 179 4.26 -2.76 20.81
C VAL A 179 4.10 -3.24 19.38
N ASP A 180 2.89 -3.22 18.85
CA ASP A 180 2.58 -3.74 17.53
C ASP A 180 2.26 -2.59 16.57
N ARG A 181 2.94 -2.60 15.41
CA ARG A 181 2.75 -1.68 14.30
C ARG A 181 2.24 -2.39 13.04
N GLY A 182 1.86 -3.66 13.16
CA GLY A 182 1.38 -4.49 12.06
C GLY A 182 2.51 -5.03 11.20
N THR A 183 2.18 -5.40 9.97
CA THR A 183 3.08 -5.98 8.99
C THR A 183 3.43 -4.95 7.91
N ASN A 184 4.54 -5.18 7.21
CA ASN A 184 5.00 -4.40 6.08
C ASN A 184 5.20 -5.33 4.89
N THR A 185 4.95 -4.86 3.68
CA THR A 185 5.12 -5.67 2.45
C THR A 185 6.57 -5.74 2.00
N LEU A 186 7.45 -4.91 2.58
CA LEU A 186 8.85 -4.78 2.24
C LEU A 186 9.76 -5.28 3.38
N GLY A 187 11.01 -5.60 3.05
CA GLY A 187 12.01 -6.03 4.02
C GLY A 187 11.73 -7.42 4.58
N ASP A 188 11.75 -7.56 5.90
CA ASP A 188 11.51 -8.81 6.63
C ASP A 188 10.03 -9.06 6.97
N GLY A 189 9.13 -8.22 6.47
CA GLY A 189 7.70 -8.30 6.74
C GLY A 189 7.26 -7.62 8.03
N THR A 190 8.17 -7.06 8.83
CA THR A 190 7.82 -6.35 10.07
C THR A 190 7.66 -4.85 9.83
N ASN A 191 6.69 -4.24 10.48
CA ASN A 191 6.52 -2.79 10.48
C ASN A 191 7.15 -2.18 11.73
N SER A 192 8.18 -1.36 11.55
CA SER A 192 8.91 -0.73 12.64
C SER A 192 8.23 0.52 13.20
N GLY A 193 7.30 1.09 12.46
CA GLY A 193 6.60 2.32 12.78
C GLY A 193 5.99 2.96 11.55
N PHE A 194 5.68 4.24 11.64
CA PHE A 194 5.12 5.00 10.53
C PHE A 194 5.83 6.33 10.32
N VAL A 195 5.66 6.87 9.13
CA VAL A 195 6.09 8.22 8.75
C VAL A 195 4.90 8.92 8.10
N GLU A 196 4.66 10.19 8.47
CA GLU A 196 3.63 10.98 7.82
C GLU A 196 4.22 12.19 7.12
N VAL A 197 3.69 12.47 5.93
CA VAL A 197 4.14 13.53 5.02
C VAL A 197 2.93 14.28 4.44
N LEU A 198 3.18 15.36 3.70
CA LEU A 198 2.15 15.98 2.86
C LEU A 198 1.91 15.14 1.59
N ASN A 199 0.70 15.21 1.01
CA ASN A 199 0.36 14.52 -0.24
C ASN A 199 1.36 14.81 -1.36
N GLU A 200 1.76 16.07 -1.52
CA GLU A 200 2.78 16.48 -2.50
C GLU A 200 4.13 15.77 -2.26
N GLY A 201 4.49 15.59 -1.00
CA GLY A 201 5.69 14.84 -0.61
C GLY A 201 5.58 13.34 -0.86
N ALA A 202 4.38 12.76 -0.64
CA ALA A 202 4.13 11.32 -0.77
C ALA A 202 4.05 10.84 -2.23
N ARG A 203 3.59 11.69 -3.14
CA ARG A 203 3.19 11.34 -4.51
C ARG A 203 4.24 10.52 -5.27
N GLU A 204 5.50 10.91 -5.18
CA GLU A 204 6.59 10.26 -5.93
C GLU A 204 6.78 8.79 -5.55
N LEU A 205 6.67 8.47 -4.25
CA LEU A 205 6.82 7.10 -3.74
C LEU A 205 5.48 6.35 -3.65
N GLY A 206 4.39 7.07 -3.42
CA GLY A 206 3.06 6.48 -3.21
C GLY A 206 2.33 6.12 -4.51
N LEU A 207 2.63 6.82 -5.61
CA LEU A 207 1.97 6.58 -6.89
C LEU A 207 2.62 5.40 -7.62
N ASN A 208 1.83 4.39 -7.96
CA ASN A 208 2.28 3.33 -8.85
C ASN A 208 2.36 3.88 -10.28
N LYS A 209 3.58 4.12 -10.75
CA LYS A 209 3.87 4.73 -12.06
C LYS A 209 3.27 3.93 -13.22
N LYS A 210 3.32 2.59 -13.17
CA LYS A 210 2.72 1.74 -14.21
C LYS A 210 1.20 1.92 -14.28
N VAL A 211 0.54 2.01 -13.13
CA VAL A 211 -0.91 2.27 -13.08
C VAL A 211 -1.23 3.68 -13.58
N ALA A 212 -0.44 4.67 -13.20
CA ALA A 212 -0.60 6.05 -13.68
C ALA A 212 -0.46 6.16 -15.21
N GLU A 213 0.54 5.51 -15.78
CA GLU A 213 0.75 5.41 -17.23
C GLU A 213 -0.43 4.71 -17.93
N LEU A 214 -0.86 3.54 -17.43
CA LEU A 214 -1.98 2.79 -17.97
C LEU A 214 -3.30 3.58 -17.93
N ARG A 215 -3.55 4.30 -16.84
CA ARG A 215 -4.74 5.13 -16.68
C ARG A 215 -4.61 6.53 -17.32
N ASN A 216 -3.46 6.85 -17.89
CA ASN A 216 -3.13 8.19 -18.37
C ASN A 216 -3.51 9.28 -17.35
N ASN A 217 -3.26 9.00 -16.08
CA ASN A 217 -3.60 9.87 -14.96
C ASN A 217 -2.52 9.79 -13.88
N ASP A 218 -1.84 10.89 -13.65
CA ASP A 218 -0.80 11.02 -12.64
C ASP A 218 -1.30 11.60 -11.29
N HIS A 219 -2.62 11.86 -11.19
CA HIS A 219 -3.32 12.29 -9.99
C HIS A 219 -4.19 11.16 -9.41
N LEU A 220 -3.54 10.06 -8.99
CA LEU A 220 -4.20 8.93 -8.36
C LEU A 220 -3.77 8.84 -6.91
N TYR A 221 -4.73 8.75 -6.00
CA TYR A 221 -4.51 8.51 -4.58
C TYR A 221 -4.62 7.02 -4.27
N THR A 222 -3.83 6.51 -3.34
CA THR A 222 -3.87 5.10 -2.97
C THR A 222 -4.85 4.79 -1.85
N SER A 223 -5.30 5.81 -1.12
CA SER A 223 -6.21 5.65 0.00
C SER A 223 -7.23 6.78 0.09
N LEU A 224 -8.43 6.46 0.58
CA LEU A 224 -9.47 7.41 0.95
C LEU A 224 -9.85 7.23 2.40
N LEU A 225 -9.76 8.31 3.19
CA LEU A 225 -10.31 8.37 4.54
C LEU A 225 -11.71 8.95 4.46
N VAL A 226 -12.67 8.30 5.10
CA VAL A 226 -14.08 8.71 5.06
C VAL A 226 -14.61 8.90 6.48
N ASP A 227 -15.22 10.05 6.73
CA ASP A 227 -15.97 10.41 7.92
C ASP A 227 -17.47 10.27 7.61
N VAL A 228 -18.20 9.52 8.41
CA VAL A 228 -19.61 9.19 8.21
C VAL A 228 -20.48 10.15 9.01
N GLU A 229 -21.57 10.60 8.43
CA GLU A 229 -22.51 11.52 9.07
C GLU A 229 -23.30 10.85 10.19
N GLY A 230 -23.28 11.46 11.38
CA GLY A 230 -24.07 11.03 12.53
C GLY A 230 -23.36 10.02 13.45
N THR A 231 -22.12 9.64 13.18
CA THR A 231 -21.31 8.76 14.04
C THR A 231 -21.03 9.36 15.40
N GLU A 232 -20.95 10.68 15.49
CA GLU A 232 -20.71 11.41 16.74
C GLU A 232 -21.78 11.19 17.83
N LYS A 233 -22.91 10.57 17.48
CA LYS A 233 -24.01 10.24 18.41
C LYS A 233 -23.84 8.89 19.11
N TYR A 234 -22.93 8.08 18.62
CA TYR A 234 -22.74 6.71 19.06
C TYR A 234 -21.31 6.52 19.55
N ASN A 235 -21.13 5.62 20.50
CA ASN A 235 -19.79 5.16 20.86
C ASN A 235 -19.31 4.15 19.80
N MET A 236 -18.07 4.27 19.35
CA MET A 236 -17.47 3.46 18.27
C MET A 236 -17.50 1.94 18.56
N PHE A 237 -17.68 1.55 19.81
CA PHE A 237 -17.71 0.14 20.24
C PHE A 237 -19.13 -0.38 20.47
N THR A 238 -20.13 0.18 19.77
CA THR A 238 -21.54 -0.23 19.89
C THR A 238 -22.08 -0.73 18.55
N SER A 239 -23.06 -1.64 18.62
CA SER A 239 -23.75 -2.15 17.45
C SER A 239 -24.50 -1.07 16.65
N ASP A 240 -24.93 0.01 17.27
CA ASP A 240 -25.59 1.12 16.57
C ASP A 240 -24.61 1.88 15.67
N TYR A 241 -23.38 2.07 16.15
CA TYR A 241 -22.29 2.61 15.34
C TYR A 241 -21.98 1.67 14.17
N ASP A 242 -21.77 0.37 14.44
CA ASP A 242 -21.46 -0.62 13.42
C ASP A 242 -22.54 -0.68 12.32
N ASN A 243 -23.81 -0.64 12.68
CA ASN A 243 -24.92 -0.65 11.72
C ASN A 243 -24.94 0.60 10.83
N LEU A 244 -24.64 1.77 11.40
CA LEU A 244 -24.54 3.01 10.65
C LEU A 244 -23.38 2.96 9.65
N ILE A 245 -22.20 2.55 10.12
CA ILE A 245 -20.99 2.38 9.30
C ILE A 245 -21.24 1.39 8.18
N GLU A 246 -21.78 0.20 8.45
CA GLU A 246 -22.02 -0.84 7.44
C GLU A 246 -23.02 -0.37 6.37
N THR A 247 -24.01 0.42 6.74
CA THR A 247 -24.97 1.03 5.79
C THR A 247 -24.27 1.95 4.79
N VAL A 248 -23.35 2.79 5.25
CA VAL A 248 -22.58 3.70 4.37
C VAL A 248 -21.51 2.93 3.61
N ASN A 249 -20.80 2.04 4.28
CA ASN A 249 -19.78 1.17 3.70
C ASN A 249 -20.29 0.38 2.49
N THR A 250 -21.49 -0.21 2.60
CA THR A 250 -22.12 -0.92 1.48
C THR A 250 -22.34 -0.02 0.26
N ARG A 251 -22.79 1.22 0.48
CA ARG A 251 -22.99 2.18 -0.64
C ARG A 251 -21.68 2.59 -1.29
N VAL A 252 -20.68 2.91 -0.46
CA VAL A 252 -19.35 3.30 -0.97
C VAL A 252 -18.70 2.14 -1.71
N LYS A 253 -18.73 0.93 -1.13
CA LYS A 253 -18.18 -0.28 -1.78
C LYS A 253 -18.88 -0.61 -3.10
N SER A 254 -20.20 -0.52 -3.16
CA SER A 254 -20.93 -0.81 -4.42
C SER A 254 -20.52 0.16 -5.52
N MET A 255 -20.46 1.46 -5.21
CA MET A 255 -20.04 2.48 -6.18
C MET A 255 -18.57 2.29 -6.59
N LEU A 256 -17.65 2.10 -5.64
CA LEU A 256 -16.24 1.91 -5.95
C LEU A 256 -15.99 0.59 -6.71
N SER A 257 -16.72 -0.49 -6.40
CA SER A 257 -16.57 -1.76 -7.10
C SER A 257 -17.03 -1.68 -8.56
N GLU A 258 -18.14 -0.99 -8.83
CA GLU A 258 -18.62 -0.75 -10.18
C GLU A 258 -17.59 0.07 -10.99
N GLU A 259 -17.13 1.19 -10.43
CA GLU A 259 -16.12 2.05 -11.05
C GLU A 259 -14.78 1.33 -11.29
N MET A 260 -14.32 0.55 -10.31
CA MET A 260 -13.07 -0.22 -10.43
C MET A 260 -13.18 -1.37 -11.45
N SER A 261 -14.37 -1.99 -11.56
CA SER A 261 -14.62 -3.02 -12.58
C SER A 261 -14.55 -2.43 -13.98
N ASP A 262 -15.23 -1.31 -14.20
CA ASP A 262 -15.24 -0.62 -15.50
C ASP A 262 -13.81 -0.18 -15.90
N GLN A 263 -13.05 0.37 -14.95
CA GLN A 263 -11.67 0.76 -15.17
C GLN A 263 -10.77 -0.45 -15.48
N TYR A 264 -10.96 -1.57 -14.78
CA TYR A 264 -10.22 -2.80 -15.04
C TYR A 264 -10.51 -3.36 -16.42
N ASP A 265 -11.79 -3.38 -16.82
CA ASP A 265 -12.20 -3.89 -18.12
C ASP A 265 -11.67 -3.02 -19.28
N GLN A 266 -11.66 -1.69 -19.11
CA GLN A 266 -11.03 -0.77 -20.06
C GLN A 266 -9.53 -1.04 -20.19
N LEU A 267 -8.80 -1.10 -19.08
CA LEU A 267 -7.36 -1.34 -19.07
C LEU A 267 -6.99 -2.68 -19.69
N THR A 268 -7.75 -3.75 -19.38
CA THR A 268 -7.49 -5.08 -19.94
C THR A 268 -7.83 -5.14 -21.42
N GLY A 269 -8.90 -4.46 -21.86
CA GLY A 269 -9.26 -4.33 -23.28
C GLY A 269 -8.19 -3.60 -24.08
N ASP A 270 -7.68 -2.48 -23.59
CA ASP A 270 -6.60 -1.72 -24.24
C ASP A 270 -5.30 -2.52 -24.32
N MET A 271 -4.92 -3.23 -23.24
CA MET A 271 -3.75 -4.10 -23.24
C MET A 271 -3.89 -5.28 -24.21
N GLN A 272 -5.08 -5.89 -24.31
CA GLN A 272 -5.34 -6.96 -25.27
C GLN A 272 -5.23 -6.45 -26.71
N SER A 273 -5.77 -5.27 -26.99
CA SER A 273 -5.66 -4.64 -28.31
C SER A 273 -4.20 -4.39 -28.70
N GLN A 274 -3.40 -3.82 -27.79
CA GLN A 274 -1.95 -3.60 -28.03
C GLN A 274 -1.19 -4.90 -28.24
N LEU A 275 -1.54 -5.98 -27.52
CA LEU A 275 -0.94 -7.30 -27.70
C LEU A 275 -1.28 -7.89 -29.08
N ASP A 276 -2.51 -7.74 -29.52
CA ASP A 276 -2.95 -8.26 -30.80
C ASP A 276 -2.31 -7.49 -31.97
N ASP A 277 -2.15 -6.16 -31.85
CA ASP A 277 -1.39 -5.32 -32.80
C ASP A 277 0.09 -5.72 -32.85
N ALA A 278 0.72 -5.94 -31.69
CA ALA A 278 2.11 -6.39 -31.62
C ALA A 278 2.30 -7.78 -32.25
N LYS A 279 1.37 -8.71 -32.02
CA LYS A 279 1.38 -10.03 -32.66
C LYS A 279 1.26 -9.93 -34.18
N LYS A 280 0.39 -9.05 -34.66
CA LYS A 280 0.22 -8.81 -36.10
C LYS A 280 1.49 -8.27 -36.73
N GLN A 281 2.12 -7.27 -36.13
CA GLN A 281 3.39 -6.70 -36.58
C GLN A 281 4.51 -7.75 -36.58
N TYR A 282 4.57 -8.60 -35.57
CA TYR A 282 5.52 -9.71 -35.51
C TYR A 282 5.32 -10.69 -36.65
N GLU A 283 4.07 -11.09 -36.91
CA GLU A 283 3.75 -12.04 -37.98
C GLU A 283 4.08 -11.45 -39.38
N GLU A 284 3.74 -10.18 -39.62
CA GLU A 284 4.11 -9.47 -40.86
C GLU A 284 5.63 -9.44 -41.05
N GLY A 285 6.38 -9.08 -40.01
CA GLY A 285 7.86 -9.06 -40.04
C GLY A 285 8.45 -10.46 -40.22
N TYR A 286 7.83 -11.50 -39.63
CA TYR A 286 8.29 -12.87 -39.82
C TYR A 286 8.06 -13.37 -41.25
N GLN A 287 6.93 -13.04 -41.89
CA GLN A 287 6.65 -13.37 -43.27
C GLN A 287 7.61 -12.65 -44.21
N GLU A 288 7.92 -11.39 -44.00
CA GLU A 288 8.91 -10.64 -44.75
C GLU A 288 10.32 -11.28 -44.60
N TYR A 289 10.73 -11.61 -43.39
CA TYR A 289 12.00 -12.30 -43.15
C TYR A 289 12.07 -13.62 -43.90
N LYS A 290 11.00 -14.44 -43.88
CA LYS A 290 10.93 -15.72 -44.58
C LYS A 290 11.04 -15.53 -46.09
N HIS A 291 10.33 -14.56 -46.65
CA HIS A 291 10.41 -14.22 -48.10
C HIS A 291 11.84 -13.80 -48.50
N ASN A 292 12.48 -12.96 -47.69
CA ASN A 292 13.87 -12.52 -47.93
C ASN A 292 14.84 -13.70 -47.86
N LEU A 293 14.67 -14.62 -46.93
CA LEU A 293 15.47 -15.82 -46.77
C LEU A 293 15.36 -16.74 -48.01
N ASP A 294 14.14 -16.96 -48.50
CA ASP A 294 13.86 -17.79 -49.68
C ASP A 294 14.45 -17.17 -50.93
N SER A 295 14.33 -15.84 -51.09
CA SER A 295 14.98 -15.08 -52.17
C SER A 295 16.52 -15.21 -52.14
N PHE A 296 17.11 -15.06 -50.95
CA PHE A 296 18.55 -15.21 -50.76
C PHE A 296 19.02 -16.64 -51.09
N ASN A 297 18.33 -17.66 -50.64
CA ASN A 297 18.64 -19.05 -50.93
C ASN A 297 18.54 -19.36 -52.45
N SER A 298 17.55 -18.74 -53.12
CA SER A 298 17.42 -18.84 -54.60
C SER A 298 18.61 -18.20 -55.32
N GLN A 299 19.04 -17.00 -54.87
CA GLN A 299 20.22 -16.32 -55.44
C GLN A 299 21.50 -17.12 -55.23
N ILE A 300 21.69 -17.72 -54.04
CA ILE A 300 22.82 -18.62 -53.79
C ILE A 300 22.79 -19.83 -54.73
N SER A 301 21.64 -20.44 -54.93
CA SER A 301 21.49 -21.59 -55.83
C SER A 301 21.83 -21.23 -57.25
N GLN A 302 21.34 -20.10 -57.79
CA GLN A 302 21.67 -19.58 -59.08
C GLN A 302 23.17 -19.24 -59.22
N GLY A 303 23.76 -18.66 -58.18
CA GLY A 303 25.20 -18.38 -58.11
C GLY A 303 26.03 -19.65 -58.18
N LYS A 304 25.63 -20.72 -57.48
CA LYS A 304 26.30 -22.03 -57.56
C LYS A 304 26.23 -22.63 -58.96
N ILE A 305 25.07 -22.52 -59.64
CA ILE A 305 24.90 -23.02 -61.03
C ILE A 305 25.85 -22.25 -61.98
N LYS A 306 25.83 -20.92 -61.94
CA LYS A 306 26.71 -20.08 -62.75
C LYS A 306 28.21 -20.38 -62.53
N LEU A 307 28.59 -20.62 -61.25
CA LEU A 307 29.95 -20.99 -60.92
C LEU A 307 30.32 -22.39 -61.47
N ALA A 308 29.40 -23.34 -61.44
CA ALA A 308 29.61 -24.67 -62.02
C ALA A 308 29.80 -24.56 -63.57
N GLU A 309 28.94 -23.80 -64.25
CA GLU A 309 29.04 -23.54 -65.68
C GLU A 309 30.38 -22.86 -66.07
N ALA A 310 30.75 -21.82 -65.32
CA ALA A 310 32.06 -21.14 -65.57
C ALA A 310 33.26 -22.07 -65.36
N ARG A 311 33.20 -22.98 -64.41
CA ARG A 311 34.22 -24.01 -64.18
C ARG A 311 34.31 -24.98 -65.36
N ILE A 312 33.17 -25.44 -65.87
CA ILE A 312 33.17 -26.31 -67.10
C ILE A 312 33.80 -25.59 -68.28
N GLN A 313 33.41 -24.34 -68.59
CA GLN A 313 33.99 -23.54 -69.64
C GLN A 313 35.49 -23.34 -69.49
N PHE A 314 35.93 -23.06 -68.24
CA PHE A 314 37.36 -22.91 -67.93
C PHE A 314 38.15 -24.20 -68.26
N TYR A 315 37.62 -25.36 -67.81
CA TYR A 315 38.31 -26.64 -68.13
C TYR A 315 38.33 -26.98 -69.61
N GLU A 316 37.25 -26.69 -70.33
CA GLU A 316 37.24 -26.84 -71.81
C GLU A 316 38.30 -25.93 -72.51
N GLN A 317 38.37 -24.66 -72.12
CA GLN A 317 39.38 -23.73 -72.62
C GLN A 317 40.81 -24.20 -72.28
N LYS A 318 41.01 -24.63 -71.04
CA LYS A 318 42.31 -25.18 -70.63
C LYS A 318 42.70 -26.41 -71.40
N LYS A 319 41.79 -27.31 -71.73
CA LYS A 319 42.02 -28.48 -72.60
C LYS A 319 42.44 -28.10 -74.03
N ILE A 320 41.78 -27.10 -74.62
CA ILE A 320 42.07 -26.54 -75.90
C ILE A 320 43.51 -25.92 -75.91
N TYR A 321 43.81 -25.13 -74.86
CA TYR A 321 45.11 -24.48 -74.66
C TYR A 321 46.24 -25.52 -74.58
N LEU A 322 46.06 -26.57 -73.72
CA LEU A 322 47.06 -27.64 -73.59
C LEU A 322 47.27 -28.43 -74.88
N LYS A 323 46.24 -28.67 -75.71
CA LYS A 323 46.37 -29.29 -77.05
C LYS A 323 47.19 -28.42 -77.99
N LYS A 324 46.92 -27.11 -77.99
CA LYS A 324 47.67 -26.16 -78.83
C LYS A 324 49.16 -26.07 -78.40
N ALA A 325 49.39 -26.03 -77.08
CA ALA A 325 50.73 -26.00 -76.53
C ALA A 325 51.57 -27.27 -76.90
N ALA A 326 50.89 -28.43 -76.80
CA ALA A 326 51.51 -29.71 -77.24
C ALA A 326 51.84 -29.74 -78.78
N GLN A 327 50.94 -29.18 -79.59
CA GLN A 327 51.21 -29.04 -81.06
C GLN A 327 52.40 -28.12 -81.37
N VAL A 328 52.52 -26.99 -80.64
CA VAL A 328 53.67 -26.06 -80.83
C VAL A 328 54.96 -26.73 -80.37
N SER A 329 54.96 -27.45 -79.21
CA SER A 329 56.16 -28.19 -78.75
C SER A 329 56.61 -29.24 -79.68
N ASN A 330 55.68 -29.98 -80.32
CA ASN A 330 56.07 -30.98 -81.37
C ASN A 330 56.57 -30.37 -82.64
N ALA A 331 56.10 -29.16 -83.01
CA ALA A 331 56.59 -28.44 -84.20
C ALA A 331 57.98 -27.76 -84.02
N THR A 332 58.43 -27.61 -82.78
CA THR A 332 59.74 -27.02 -82.42
C THR A 332 60.86 -28.09 -82.35
N GLN A 333 60.44 -29.38 -82.37
CA GLN A 333 61.35 -30.53 -82.30
C GLN A 333 61.65 -31.18 -83.68
N GLN A 334 61.06 -30.66 -84.73
CA GLN A 334 61.39 -30.95 -86.14
C GLN A 334 62.28 -29.82 -86.71
#